data_66c330bd82c5734fcfcc5137d48b88b2
#
_entry.id   66c330bd82c5734fcfcc5137d48b88b2
#
_cell.length_a   1.000
_cell.length_b   1.000
_cell.length_c   1.000
_cell.angle_alpha   90.00
_cell.angle_beta   90.00
_cell.angle_gamma   90.00
#
_symmetry.space_group_name_H-M   'P 1'
#
loop_
_entity.id
_entity.type
_entity.pdbx_description
1 polymer ?
#
loop_
_entity_poly.entity_id
_entity_poly.type
_entity_poly.pdbx_seq_one_letter_code
_entity_poly.pdbx_strand_id
1 'polypeptide(L)'
;MVNDKDLLSFDYKKDFPLLAVNDVAYLDNSGTTQKPACVIEAERDFYLKHNANPLRGLYDLAMQATDIYEDARVAVQKFINAKSEQEIIFTRNTTESLNLVAYSYGLANLKPGDEIVTTIMEHHSNMLPWRMVAQQTGAVVKYIECAADGSISDEAIDAAVTEKTKIVAMAEVSNVLGRLNPIAKAISAAHKVGAVAVIDAAQSAPHMAIDVQKMDADFLAFSGHKMLGPMGIGVLYGKKELLEAMPPFLSGGEMISFVSRDGQEYAPLPHKFEAGTVNAAGAAGLHAAIEYINSIGFEVIEAREAALTKLAFDAMQKIPGVHIIGGKTAEEHKGILTFTVEGVHPHDIAAILDADGVNVRAGNHCAQPLLDHLCTGATARASLAFYNSATDVERFINSLSTIRERMGYGR
;
A
#
# COMPACT_ATOMS: atom_id res chain seq x y z
N MET A 1 26.50 -2.07 15.10
CA MET A 1 25.15 -1.50 15.29
C MET A 1 25.34 0.01 15.25
N VAL A 2 24.71 0.70 14.29
CA VAL A 2 24.69 2.17 14.22
C VAL A 2 23.88 2.64 15.42
N ASN A 3 24.36 3.66 16.15
CA ASN A 3 23.65 4.21 17.30
C ASN A 3 22.40 4.94 16.79
N ASP A 4 21.24 4.79 17.46
CA ASP A 4 19.97 5.43 17.06
C ASP A 4 20.11 6.94 16.89
N LYS A 5 20.97 7.61 17.67
CA LYS A 5 21.24 9.05 17.52
C LYS A 5 21.92 9.39 16.19
N ASP A 6 22.87 8.56 15.75
CA ASP A 6 23.56 8.79 14.49
C ASP A 6 22.61 8.46 13.31
N LEU A 7 21.76 7.44 13.47
CA LEU A 7 20.76 7.03 12.50
C LEU A 7 19.72 8.13 12.25
N LEU A 8 19.26 8.83 13.30
CA LEU A 8 18.25 9.91 13.20
C LEU A 8 18.86 11.29 12.92
N SER A 9 20.19 11.44 12.89
CA SER A 9 20.87 12.72 12.66
C SER A 9 20.78 13.23 11.22
N PHE A 10 20.63 12.31 10.23
CA PHE A 10 20.55 12.70 8.84
C PHE A 10 19.17 13.30 8.49
N ASP A 11 19.20 14.49 7.88
CA ASP A 11 18.00 15.22 7.49
C ASP A 11 17.60 14.89 6.05
N TYR A 12 16.66 13.96 5.90
CA TYR A 12 16.04 13.62 4.61
C TYR A 12 14.94 14.61 4.19
N LYS A 13 14.39 15.42 5.13
CA LYS A 13 13.28 16.37 4.80
C LYS A 13 13.67 17.37 3.74
N LYS A 14 14.94 17.72 3.64
CA LYS A 14 15.47 18.64 2.63
C LYS A 14 15.22 18.20 1.19
N ASP A 15 15.09 16.90 0.97
CA ASP A 15 14.84 16.34 -0.36
C ASP A 15 13.36 16.45 -0.77
N PHE A 16 12.48 16.85 0.16
CA PHE A 16 11.03 16.94 -0.01
C PHE A 16 10.58 18.40 -0.05
N PRO A 17 10.37 18.99 -1.25
CA PRO A 17 10.08 20.42 -1.40
C PRO A 17 8.90 20.92 -0.58
N LEU A 18 7.82 20.12 -0.44
CA LEU A 18 6.66 20.51 0.35
C LEU A 18 7.03 20.73 1.82
N LEU A 19 7.88 19.85 2.38
CA LEU A 19 8.30 19.92 3.78
C LEU A 19 9.32 21.03 4.02
N ALA A 20 10.04 21.47 2.98
CA ALA A 20 10.98 22.58 3.06
C ALA A 20 10.27 23.93 3.16
N VAL A 21 9.04 24.06 2.61
CA VAL A 21 8.28 25.32 2.63
C VAL A 21 7.18 25.36 3.70
N ASN A 22 6.85 24.21 4.29
CA ASN A 22 5.83 24.09 5.34
C ASN A 22 6.47 23.55 6.62
N ASP A 23 6.43 24.33 7.69
CA ASP A 23 6.91 23.90 9.00
C ASP A 23 5.88 22.99 9.68
N VAL A 24 5.78 21.77 9.22
CA VAL A 24 4.85 20.75 9.73
C VAL A 24 5.55 19.44 10.07
N ALA A 25 5.05 18.76 11.09
CA ALA A 25 5.31 17.34 11.34
C ALA A 25 4.25 16.51 10.58
N TYR A 26 4.58 16.09 9.36
CA TYR A 26 3.67 15.33 8.52
C TYR A 26 3.68 13.86 8.91
N LEU A 27 2.63 13.40 9.59
CA LEU A 27 2.48 12.04 10.14
C LEU A 27 1.25 11.30 9.57
N ASP A 28 0.86 11.58 8.32
CA ASP A 28 -0.19 10.83 7.58
C ASP A 28 0.38 10.07 6.38
N ASN A 29 1.57 9.48 6.54
CA ASN A 29 2.31 8.80 5.46
C ASN A 29 1.58 7.55 4.95
N SER A 30 0.87 6.81 5.79
CA SER A 30 0.07 5.66 5.34
C SER A 30 -1.19 6.06 4.55
N GLY A 31 -1.56 7.34 4.56
CA GLY A 31 -2.54 7.92 3.65
C GLY A 31 -1.93 8.22 2.28
N THR A 32 -0.86 9.01 2.26
CA THR A 32 0.01 9.27 1.12
C THR A 32 1.35 9.80 1.63
N THR A 33 2.47 9.41 1.03
CA THR A 33 3.78 9.99 1.37
C THR A 33 4.00 11.32 0.68
N GLN A 34 4.94 12.13 1.16
CA GLN A 34 5.45 13.27 0.42
C GLN A 34 6.33 12.82 -0.76
N LYS A 35 6.59 13.73 -1.70
CA LYS A 35 7.34 13.43 -2.93
C LYS A 35 8.70 14.13 -2.89
N PRO A 36 9.81 13.40 -3.09
CA PRO A 36 11.11 14.04 -3.23
C PRO A 36 11.19 14.83 -4.53
N ALA A 37 12.08 15.80 -4.59
CA ALA A 37 12.24 16.68 -5.75
C ALA A 37 12.44 15.90 -7.06
N CYS A 38 13.24 14.84 -7.04
CA CYS A 38 13.51 14.02 -8.23
C CYS A 38 12.25 13.40 -8.85
N VAL A 39 11.26 13.04 -8.05
CA VAL A 39 9.98 12.50 -8.54
C VAL A 39 9.16 13.58 -9.24
N ILE A 40 9.06 14.76 -8.63
CA ILE A 40 8.33 15.91 -9.20
C ILE A 40 9.00 16.35 -10.51
N GLU A 41 10.33 16.38 -10.53
CA GLU A 41 11.10 16.74 -11.72
C GLU A 41 10.97 15.71 -12.84
N ALA A 42 10.92 14.41 -12.54
CA ALA A 42 10.72 13.37 -13.53
C ALA A 42 9.37 13.50 -14.26
N GLU A 43 8.26 13.75 -13.53
CA GLU A 43 6.97 14.01 -14.15
C GLU A 43 6.96 15.31 -14.97
N ARG A 44 7.54 16.38 -14.43
CA ARG A 44 7.67 17.66 -15.11
C ARG A 44 8.48 17.53 -16.40
N ASP A 45 9.61 16.85 -16.34
CA ASP A 45 10.51 16.67 -17.48
C ASP A 45 9.87 15.82 -18.57
N PHE A 46 9.09 14.80 -18.21
CA PHE A 46 8.29 14.05 -19.19
C PHE A 46 7.43 15.01 -20.02
N TYR A 47 6.62 15.87 -19.40
CA TYR A 47 5.74 16.79 -20.12
C TYR A 47 6.50 17.88 -20.89
N LEU A 48 7.62 18.34 -20.39
CA LEU A 48 8.40 19.40 -21.05
C LEU A 48 9.24 18.89 -22.21
N LYS A 49 9.71 17.62 -22.18
CA LYS A 49 10.75 17.15 -23.09
C LYS A 49 10.32 15.92 -23.93
N HIS A 50 9.38 15.10 -23.44
CA HIS A 50 9.07 13.78 -23.97
C HIS A 50 7.59 13.53 -24.22
N ASN A 51 6.73 14.55 -24.06
CA ASN A 51 5.27 14.40 -24.14
C ASN A 51 4.83 13.97 -25.55
N ALA A 52 4.61 12.67 -25.72
CA ALA A 52 4.02 12.06 -26.89
C ALA A 52 3.17 10.85 -26.45
N ASN A 53 2.29 10.36 -27.35
CA ASN A 53 1.54 9.13 -27.08
C ASN A 53 2.49 7.93 -27.20
N PRO A 54 2.74 7.18 -26.10
CA PRO A 54 3.63 6.02 -26.14
C PRO A 54 3.01 4.84 -26.92
N LEU A 55 3.80 3.81 -27.17
CA LEU A 55 3.49 2.48 -27.72
C LEU A 55 3.23 2.41 -29.23
N ARG A 56 2.55 3.37 -29.86
CA ARG A 56 2.17 3.27 -31.30
C ARG A 56 2.84 4.26 -32.23
N GLY A 57 3.47 5.30 -31.73
CA GLY A 57 4.15 6.29 -32.55
C GLY A 57 5.47 5.77 -33.07
N LEU A 58 5.76 6.03 -34.36
CA LEU A 58 7.04 5.66 -35.02
C LEU A 58 8.02 6.84 -35.13
N TYR A 59 7.69 7.98 -34.51
CA TYR A 59 8.55 9.16 -34.49
C TYR A 59 9.30 9.26 -33.15
N ASP A 60 10.44 9.91 -33.13
CA ASP A 60 11.41 9.92 -32.04
C ASP A 60 10.80 10.23 -30.69
N LEU A 61 9.93 11.25 -30.58
CA LEU A 61 9.29 11.59 -29.30
C LEU A 61 8.37 10.47 -28.76
N ALA A 62 7.66 9.78 -29.67
CA ALA A 62 6.80 8.66 -29.23
C ALA A 62 7.62 7.44 -28.81
N MET A 63 8.75 7.19 -29.47
CA MET A 63 9.69 6.14 -29.06
C MET A 63 10.30 6.47 -27.70
N GLN A 64 10.75 7.71 -27.46
CA GLN A 64 11.25 8.14 -26.15
C GLN A 64 10.19 8.02 -25.05
N ALA A 65 8.93 8.41 -25.32
CA ALA A 65 7.85 8.25 -24.36
C ALA A 65 7.57 6.77 -24.05
N THR A 66 7.72 5.89 -25.05
CA THR A 66 7.59 4.43 -24.87
C THR A 66 8.74 3.89 -24.03
N ASP A 67 9.97 4.27 -24.34
CA ASP A 67 11.16 3.83 -23.60
C ASP A 67 11.06 4.22 -22.13
N ILE A 68 10.66 5.47 -21.81
CA ILE A 68 10.46 5.95 -20.45
C ILE A 68 9.40 5.08 -19.71
N TYR A 69 8.32 4.73 -20.39
CA TYR A 69 7.23 3.93 -19.80
C TYR A 69 7.69 2.49 -19.51
N GLU A 70 8.38 1.87 -20.47
CA GLU A 70 8.87 0.49 -20.32
C GLU A 70 10.08 0.39 -19.38
N ASP A 71 10.97 1.39 -19.35
CA ASP A 71 12.06 1.46 -18.36
C ASP A 71 11.50 1.52 -16.92
N ALA A 72 10.41 2.24 -16.71
CA ALA A 72 9.72 2.24 -15.42
C ALA A 72 9.18 0.85 -15.06
N ARG A 73 8.68 0.09 -16.04
CA ARG A 73 8.24 -1.29 -15.83
C ARG A 73 9.38 -2.21 -15.43
N VAL A 74 10.52 -2.08 -16.10
CA VAL A 74 11.75 -2.82 -15.77
C VAL A 74 12.26 -2.44 -14.36
N ALA A 75 12.16 -1.16 -13.98
CA ALA A 75 12.51 -0.72 -12.63
C ALA A 75 11.60 -1.38 -11.57
N VAL A 76 10.28 -1.42 -11.80
CA VAL A 76 9.33 -2.11 -10.93
C VAL A 76 9.64 -3.62 -10.86
N GLN A 77 9.88 -4.27 -12.00
CA GLN A 77 10.23 -5.69 -12.08
C GLN A 77 11.42 -6.01 -11.17
N LYS A 78 12.47 -5.20 -11.22
CA LYS A 78 13.67 -5.36 -10.37
C LYS A 78 13.39 -5.05 -8.91
N PHE A 79 12.58 -4.02 -8.65
CA PHE A 79 12.26 -3.56 -7.29
C PHE A 79 11.56 -4.63 -6.45
N ILE A 80 10.68 -5.43 -7.06
CA ILE A 80 9.98 -6.52 -6.38
C ILE A 80 10.53 -7.91 -6.71
N ASN A 81 11.66 -7.99 -7.44
CA ASN A 81 12.28 -9.24 -7.91
C ASN A 81 11.31 -10.15 -8.69
N ALA A 82 10.49 -9.58 -9.60
CA ALA A 82 9.67 -10.38 -10.52
C ALA A 82 10.54 -11.03 -11.61
N LYS A 83 10.08 -12.17 -12.17
CA LYS A 83 10.84 -12.92 -13.19
C LYS A 83 10.94 -12.18 -14.52
N SER A 84 9.89 -11.44 -14.87
CA SER A 84 9.79 -10.75 -16.16
C SER A 84 8.98 -9.45 -16.01
N GLU A 85 9.27 -8.47 -16.85
CA GLU A 85 8.46 -7.26 -17.02
C GLU A 85 7.02 -7.57 -17.49
N GLN A 86 6.81 -8.72 -18.12
CA GLN A 86 5.48 -9.19 -18.54
C GLN A 86 4.54 -9.50 -17.36
N GLU A 87 5.10 -9.65 -16.16
CA GLU A 87 4.36 -9.88 -14.91
C GLU A 87 3.94 -8.56 -14.22
N ILE A 88 4.33 -7.41 -14.78
CA ILE A 88 4.07 -6.08 -14.21
C ILE A 88 3.02 -5.36 -15.04
N ILE A 89 1.90 -5.00 -14.41
CA ILE A 89 0.82 -4.24 -15.02
C ILE A 89 0.71 -2.90 -14.29
N PHE A 90 0.74 -1.81 -15.03
CA PHE A 90 0.45 -0.51 -14.48
C PHE A 90 -1.05 -0.28 -14.37
N THR A 91 -1.46 0.23 -13.20
CA THR A 91 -2.83 0.58 -12.86
C THR A 91 -2.84 1.99 -12.28
N ARG A 92 -4.01 2.49 -11.86
CA ARG A 92 -4.09 3.79 -11.18
C ARG A 92 -3.64 3.74 -9.72
N ASN A 93 -3.80 2.60 -9.04
CA ASN A 93 -3.46 2.39 -7.63
C ASN A 93 -3.77 0.94 -7.23
N THR A 94 -3.44 0.56 -5.99
CA THR A 94 -3.76 -0.75 -5.39
C THR A 94 -5.24 -1.12 -5.50
N THR A 95 -6.15 -0.15 -5.33
CA THR A 95 -7.59 -0.41 -5.44
C THR A 95 -7.95 -0.93 -6.83
N GLU A 96 -7.44 -0.30 -7.89
CA GLU A 96 -7.69 -0.78 -9.26
C GLU A 96 -7.01 -2.13 -9.52
N SER A 97 -5.80 -2.34 -9.02
CA SER A 97 -5.09 -3.63 -9.12
C SER A 97 -5.88 -4.77 -8.52
N LEU A 98 -6.41 -4.61 -7.31
CA LEU A 98 -7.22 -5.62 -6.62
C LEU A 98 -8.58 -5.83 -7.32
N ASN A 99 -9.21 -4.78 -7.84
CA ASN A 99 -10.40 -4.90 -8.67
C ASN A 99 -10.11 -5.63 -9.97
N LEU A 100 -8.97 -5.37 -10.63
CA LEU A 100 -8.56 -6.11 -11.83
C LEU A 100 -8.50 -7.61 -11.55
N VAL A 101 -7.83 -8.03 -10.47
CA VAL A 101 -7.80 -9.45 -10.09
C VAL A 101 -9.20 -9.99 -9.80
N ALA A 102 -10.01 -9.24 -9.05
CA ALA A 102 -11.37 -9.68 -8.72
C ALA A 102 -12.25 -9.86 -9.97
N TYR A 103 -12.26 -8.87 -10.86
CA TYR A 103 -13.09 -8.91 -12.07
C TYR A 103 -12.55 -9.88 -13.14
N SER A 104 -11.23 -9.88 -13.37
CA SER A 104 -10.66 -10.71 -14.43
C SER A 104 -10.44 -12.15 -13.99
N TYR A 105 -9.76 -12.37 -12.84
CA TYR A 105 -9.54 -13.71 -12.33
C TYR A 105 -10.77 -14.25 -11.60
N GLY A 106 -11.34 -13.46 -10.67
CA GLY A 106 -12.42 -13.93 -9.81
C GLY A 106 -13.67 -14.33 -10.57
N LEU A 107 -14.20 -13.45 -11.45
CA LEU A 107 -15.41 -13.76 -12.23
C LEU A 107 -15.22 -14.95 -13.20
N ALA A 108 -13.99 -15.14 -13.71
CA ALA A 108 -13.71 -16.24 -14.65
C ALA A 108 -13.57 -17.60 -13.97
N ASN A 109 -13.17 -17.65 -12.69
CA ASN A 109 -12.78 -18.89 -12.02
C ASN A 109 -13.69 -19.31 -10.86
N LEU A 110 -14.44 -18.38 -10.25
CA LEU A 110 -15.31 -18.70 -9.11
C LEU A 110 -16.66 -19.25 -9.54
N LYS A 111 -17.16 -20.16 -8.75
CA LYS A 111 -18.48 -20.85 -8.93
C LYS A 111 -19.27 -20.77 -7.62
N PRO A 112 -20.60 -21.03 -7.67
CA PRO A 112 -21.42 -21.09 -6.45
C PRO A 112 -20.87 -22.10 -5.45
N GLY A 113 -20.67 -21.63 -4.21
CA GLY A 113 -20.14 -22.42 -3.10
C GLY A 113 -18.62 -22.45 -2.98
N ASP A 114 -17.86 -21.88 -3.93
CA ASP A 114 -16.44 -21.60 -3.75
C ASP A 114 -16.21 -20.55 -2.65
N GLU A 115 -15.03 -20.56 -2.05
CA GLU A 115 -14.70 -19.68 -0.94
C GLU A 115 -13.58 -18.70 -1.29
N ILE A 116 -13.76 -17.45 -0.86
CA ILE A 116 -12.73 -16.41 -0.84
C ILE A 116 -12.40 -16.15 0.63
N VAL A 117 -11.16 -16.38 1.03
CA VAL A 117 -10.70 -16.14 2.39
C VAL A 117 -9.96 -14.81 2.43
N THR A 118 -10.33 -13.95 3.36
CA THR A 118 -9.68 -12.67 3.62
C THR A 118 -9.64 -12.40 5.13
N THR A 119 -9.13 -11.26 5.57
CA THR A 119 -9.09 -10.95 7.01
C THR A 119 -10.03 -9.82 7.39
N ILE A 120 -10.35 -9.73 8.68
CA ILE A 120 -11.11 -8.59 9.22
C ILE A 120 -10.31 -7.29 9.17
N MET A 121 -8.98 -7.36 9.01
CA MET A 121 -8.07 -6.22 9.04
C MET A 121 -7.88 -5.53 7.69
N GLU A 122 -8.50 -6.04 6.62
CA GLU A 122 -8.26 -5.53 5.29
C GLU A 122 -8.75 -4.08 5.12
N HIS A 123 -7.97 -3.31 4.36
CA HIS A 123 -8.47 -2.08 3.78
C HIS A 123 -9.68 -2.38 2.89
N HIS A 124 -10.65 -1.47 2.81
CA HIS A 124 -11.84 -1.65 1.97
C HIS A 124 -11.50 -2.07 0.52
N SER A 125 -10.37 -1.62 -0.01
CA SER A 125 -9.89 -2.00 -1.36
C SER A 125 -9.57 -3.49 -1.51
N ASN A 126 -9.20 -4.18 -0.42
CA ASN A 126 -8.95 -5.61 -0.39
C ASN A 126 -10.09 -6.42 0.28
N MET A 127 -11.25 -5.82 0.41
CA MET A 127 -12.44 -6.45 0.97
C MET A 127 -13.64 -6.35 0.03
N LEU A 128 -13.96 -5.15 -0.46
CA LEU A 128 -15.18 -4.89 -1.24
C LEU A 128 -15.18 -5.57 -2.61
N PRO A 129 -14.07 -5.63 -3.37
CA PRO A 129 -14.06 -6.34 -4.64
C PRO A 129 -14.41 -7.83 -4.49
N TRP A 130 -13.93 -8.46 -3.43
CA TRP A 130 -14.24 -9.87 -3.14
C TRP A 130 -15.70 -10.09 -2.79
N ARG A 131 -16.32 -9.20 -2.03
CA ARG A 131 -17.77 -9.23 -1.76
C ARG A 131 -18.59 -9.11 -3.04
N MET A 132 -18.19 -8.20 -3.93
CA MET A 132 -18.86 -7.97 -5.21
C MET A 132 -18.76 -9.20 -6.10
N VAL A 133 -17.58 -9.80 -6.26
CA VAL A 133 -17.39 -11.01 -7.07
C VAL A 133 -18.15 -12.19 -6.46
N ALA A 134 -18.11 -12.38 -5.15
CA ALA A 134 -18.86 -13.42 -4.46
C ALA A 134 -20.37 -13.30 -4.70
N GLN A 135 -20.91 -12.07 -4.65
CA GLN A 135 -22.33 -11.82 -4.96
C GLN A 135 -22.70 -12.21 -6.40
N GLN A 136 -21.81 -11.98 -7.37
CA GLN A 136 -22.07 -12.28 -8.78
C GLN A 136 -21.92 -13.77 -9.12
N THR A 137 -20.97 -14.45 -8.45
CA THR A 137 -20.63 -15.86 -8.75
C THR A 137 -21.34 -16.86 -7.85
N GLY A 138 -21.94 -16.42 -6.73
CA GLY A 138 -22.48 -17.29 -5.70
C GLY A 138 -21.39 -17.88 -4.78
N ALA A 139 -20.17 -17.39 -4.85
CA ALA A 139 -19.10 -17.73 -3.91
C ALA A 139 -19.35 -17.10 -2.52
N VAL A 140 -18.59 -17.53 -1.51
CA VAL A 140 -18.72 -17.09 -0.12
C VAL A 140 -17.44 -16.42 0.33
N VAL A 141 -17.54 -15.21 0.93
CA VAL A 141 -16.39 -14.55 1.57
C VAL A 141 -16.32 -14.97 3.03
N LYS A 142 -15.17 -15.52 3.44
CA LYS A 142 -14.84 -15.85 4.83
C LYS A 142 -13.83 -14.86 5.39
N TYR A 143 -14.00 -14.49 6.64
CA TYR A 143 -13.10 -13.56 7.32
C TYR A 143 -12.32 -14.30 8.40
N ILE A 144 -11.00 -14.13 8.39
CA ILE A 144 -10.13 -14.49 9.52
C ILE A 144 -10.16 -13.34 10.49
N GLU A 145 -10.58 -13.60 11.72
CA GLU A 145 -10.54 -12.62 12.80
C GLU A 145 -9.14 -12.54 13.40
N CYS A 146 -8.74 -11.35 13.85
CA CYS A 146 -7.50 -11.15 14.58
C CYS A 146 -7.74 -11.12 16.09
N ALA A 147 -6.70 -11.37 16.88
CA ALA A 147 -6.71 -11.14 18.31
C ALA A 147 -6.75 -9.63 18.63
N ALA A 148 -6.96 -9.27 19.90
CA ALA A 148 -7.04 -7.87 20.34
C ALA A 148 -5.76 -7.05 20.06
N ASP A 149 -4.61 -7.72 19.96
CA ASP A 149 -3.33 -7.10 19.56
C ASP A 149 -3.11 -7.06 18.03
N GLY A 150 -4.10 -7.51 17.27
CA GLY A 150 -4.05 -7.58 15.80
C GLY A 150 -3.32 -8.81 15.25
N SER A 151 -2.89 -9.77 16.08
CA SER A 151 -2.25 -10.98 15.59
C SER A 151 -3.24 -11.95 14.95
N ILE A 152 -2.79 -12.63 13.89
CA ILE A 152 -3.49 -13.76 13.27
C ILE A 152 -2.65 -15.01 13.49
N SER A 153 -3.24 -16.04 14.09
CA SER A 153 -2.53 -17.30 14.33
C SER A 153 -2.51 -18.20 13.11
N ASP A 154 -1.54 -19.09 13.04
CA ASP A 154 -1.43 -20.09 11.99
C ASP A 154 -2.66 -21.02 11.98
N GLU A 155 -3.19 -21.36 13.16
CA GLU A 155 -4.38 -22.20 13.32
C GLU A 155 -5.64 -21.51 12.75
N ALA A 156 -5.76 -20.18 12.91
CA ALA A 156 -6.88 -19.42 12.34
C ALA A 156 -6.84 -19.44 10.81
N ILE A 157 -5.67 -19.38 10.21
CA ILE A 157 -5.49 -19.51 8.74
C ILE A 157 -5.85 -20.94 8.31
N ASP A 158 -5.31 -21.97 8.98
CA ASP A 158 -5.57 -23.37 8.64
C ASP A 158 -7.06 -23.74 8.79
N ALA A 159 -7.77 -23.15 9.75
CA ALA A 159 -9.20 -23.36 9.93
C ALA A 159 -10.07 -22.64 8.88
N ALA A 160 -9.61 -21.49 8.36
CA ALA A 160 -10.35 -20.72 7.38
C ALA A 160 -10.21 -21.26 5.96
N VAL A 161 -9.01 -21.74 5.58
CA VAL A 161 -8.70 -22.25 4.24
C VAL A 161 -9.12 -23.72 4.11
N THR A 162 -10.02 -24.00 3.17
CA THR A 162 -10.57 -25.34 2.92
C THR A 162 -10.40 -25.74 1.46
N GLU A 163 -10.73 -26.98 1.11
CA GLU A 163 -10.75 -27.47 -0.29
C GLU A 163 -11.65 -26.64 -1.22
N LYS A 164 -12.61 -25.88 -0.67
CA LYS A 164 -13.46 -24.98 -1.43
C LYS A 164 -12.83 -23.61 -1.67
N THR A 165 -11.75 -23.28 -0.97
CA THR A 165 -11.08 -22.01 -1.12
C THR A 165 -10.43 -21.90 -2.50
N LYS A 166 -10.66 -20.79 -3.19
CA LYS A 166 -10.08 -20.47 -4.50
C LYS A 166 -9.21 -19.22 -4.48
N ILE A 167 -9.45 -18.33 -3.54
CA ILE A 167 -8.69 -17.11 -3.38
C ILE A 167 -8.42 -16.90 -1.89
N VAL A 168 -7.17 -16.56 -1.55
CA VAL A 168 -6.77 -16.04 -0.24
C VAL A 168 -6.22 -14.64 -0.46
N ALA A 169 -6.90 -13.61 0.07
CA ALA A 169 -6.51 -12.22 -0.08
C ALA A 169 -6.14 -11.62 1.29
N MET A 170 -4.90 -11.13 1.43
CA MET A 170 -4.39 -10.62 2.71
C MET A 170 -3.45 -9.43 2.51
N ALA A 171 -3.61 -8.39 3.33
CA ALA A 171 -2.64 -7.31 3.40
C ALA A 171 -1.38 -7.77 4.14
N GLU A 172 -0.20 -7.43 3.60
CA GLU A 172 1.06 -7.75 4.25
C GLU A 172 1.27 -6.93 5.54
N VAL A 173 0.93 -5.64 5.49
CA VAL A 173 0.95 -4.75 6.66
C VAL A 173 -0.41 -4.08 6.81
N SER A 174 -1.00 -4.16 8.00
CA SER A 174 -2.26 -3.49 8.31
C SER A 174 -2.11 -1.96 8.27
N ASN A 175 -2.96 -1.28 7.50
CA ASN A 175 -2.97 0.18 7.42
C ASN A 175 -3.52 0.88 8.68
N VAL A 176 -4.04 0.12 9.63
CA VAL A 176 -4.53 0.61 10.93
C VAL A 176 -3.56 0.29 12.05
N LEU A 177 -3.17 -0.98 12.16
CA LEU A 177 -2.37 -1.46 13.30
C LEU A 177 -0.86 -1.41 13.05
N GLY A 178 -0.43 -1.22 11.79
CA GLY A 178 0.98 -1.36 11.44
C GLY A 178 1.51 -2.78 11.61
N ARG A 179 0.63 -3.75 11.86
CA ARG A 179 0.97 -5.14 12.10
C ARG A 179 1.39 -5.84 10.83
N LEU A 180 2.53 -6.53 10.88
CA LEU A 180 2.96 -7.45 9.83
C LEU A 180 2.15 -8.75 9.95
N ASN A 181 1.47 -9.13 8.86
CA ASN A 181 0.64 -10.33 8.81
C ASN A 181 1.44 -11.56 8.35
N PRO A 182 1.00 -12.79 8.73
CA PRO A 182 1.68 -14.04 8.40
C PRO A 182 1.39 -14.48 6.95
N ILE A 183 1.75 -13.63 5.95
CA ILE A 183 1.42 -13.89 4.53
C ILE A 183 2.08 -15.15 3.99
N ALA A 184 3.28 -15.50 4.44
CA ALA A 184 3.94 -16.75 4.03
C ALA A 184 3.11 -17.99 4.41
N LYS A 185 2.49 -17.97 5.59
CA LYS A 185 1.55 -19.02 6.02
C LYS A 185 0.28 -19.02 5.18
N ALA A 186 -0.28 -17.83 4.90
CA ALA A 186 -1.49 -17.70 4.09
C ALA A 186 -1.27 -18.19 2.65
N ILE A 187 -0.15 -17.85 2.01
CA ILE A 187 0.25 -18.31 0.69
C ILE A 187 0.40 -19.85 0.69
N SER A 188 1.15 -20.38 1.66
CA SER A 188 1.33 -21.83 1.79
C SER A 188 0.01 -22.58 1.98
N ALA A 189 -0.92 -22.04 2.78
CA ALA A 189 -2.23 -22.62 2.98
C ALA A 189 -3.08 -22.57 1.70
N ALA A 190 -3.06 -21.44 0.98
CA ALA A 190 -3.75 -21.30 -0.31
C ALA A 190 -3.27 -22.34 -1.33
N HIS A 191 -1.96 -22.44 -1.53
CA HIS A 191 -1.38 -23.36 -2.52
C HIS A 191 -1.65 -24.84 -2.21
N LYS A 192 -1.71 -25.23 -0.93
CA LYS A 192 -2.05 -26.61 -0.54
C LYS A 192 -3.42 -27.08 -1.08
N VAL A 193 -4.36 -26.15 -1.25
CA VAL A 193 -5.70 -26.46 -1.75
C VAL A 193 -5.92 -26.01 -3.21
N GLY A 194 -4.85 -25.56 -3.89
CA GLY A 194 -4.91 -25.07 -5.27
C GLY A 194 -5.60 -23.71 -5.42
N ALA A 195 -5.65 -22.90 -4.35
CA ALA A 195 -6.12 -21.53 -4.37
C ALA A 195 -4.97 -20.56 -4.73
N VAL A 196 -5.33 -19.39 -5.28
CA VAL A 196 -4.37 -18.31 -5.51
C VAL A 196 -4.27 -17.37 -4.29
N ALA A 197 -3.08 -16.83 -4.07
CA ALA A 197 -2.80 -15.86 -3.03
C ALA A 197 -2.65 -14.45 -3.63
N VAL A 198 -3.45 -13.50 -3.11
CA VAL A 198 -3.46 -12.09 -3.51
C VAL A 198 -2.99 -11.24 -2.35
N ILE A 199 -1.86 -10.55 -2.52
CA ILE A 199 -1.20 -9.79 -1.46
C ILE A 199 -1.40 -8.29 -1.70
N ASP A 200 -2.00 -7.60 -0.72
CA ASP A 200 -2.03 -6.14 -0.68
C ASP A 200 -0.75 -5.65 0.01
N ALA A 201 0.18 -5.13 -0.79
CA ALA A 201 1.46 -4.59 -0.35
C ALA A 201 1.46 -3.05 -0.27
N ALA A 202 0.29 -2.41 -0.23
CA ALA A 202 0.19 -0.95 -0.21
C ALA A 202 0.91 -0.29 0.97
N GLN A 203 1.00 -0.98 2.11
CA GLN A 203 1.68 -0.51 3.32
C GLN A 203 3.04 -1.19 3.56
N SER A 204 3.45 -2.17 2.74
CA SER A 204 4.76 -2.81 2.86
C SER A 204 5.75 -2.32 1.80
N ALA A 205 5.31 -2.16 0.55
CA ALA A 205 6.18 -1.73 -0.55
C ALA A 205 6.95 -0.41 -0.29
N PRO A 206 6.40 0.59 0.44
CA PRO A 206 7.15 1.79 0.78
C PRO A 206 8.26 1.58 1.81
N HIS A 207 8.16 0.55 2.64
CA HIS A 207 8.85 0.46 3.93
C HIS A 207 9.78 -0.75 4.06
N MET A 208 9.65 -1.76 3.20
CA MET A 208 10.43 -2.99 3.28
C MET A 208 10.64 -3.62 1.89
N ALA A 209 11.73 -4.37 1.75
CA ALA A 209 12.04 -5.06 0.51
C ALA A 209 11.02 -6.17 0.21
N ILE A 210 10.53 -6.19 -1.02
CA ILE A 210 9.62 -7.22 -1.52
C ILE A 210 10.38 -8.14 -2.46
N ASP A 211 10.19 -9.45 -2.30
CA ASP A 211 10.70 -10.47 -3.21
C ASP A 211 9.56 -11.43 -3.56
N VAL A 212 8.87 -11.16 -4.67
CA VAL A 212 7.68 -11.93 -5.09
C VAL A 212 8.02 -13.38 -5.43
N GLN A 213 9.26 -13.67 -5.86
CA GLN A 213 9.70 -15.04 -6.17
C GLN A 213 9.89 -15.84 -4.87
N LYS A 214 10.55 -15.25 -3.86
CA LYS A 214 10.75 -15.88 -2.55
C LYS A 214 9.43 -16.01 -1.79
N MET A 215 8.57 -15.02 -1.90
CA MET A 215 7.24 -15.00 -1.28
C MET A 215 6.32 -16.03 -1.92
N ASP A 216 6.52 -16.33 -3.22
CA ASP A 216 5.66 -17.16 -4.08
C ASP A 216 4.22 -16.62 -4.19
N ALA A 217 4.04 -15.29 -4.12
CA ALA A 217 2.74 -14.65 -4.32
C ALA A 217 2.24 -14.89 -5.75
N ASP A 218 0.94 -15.12 -5.91
CA ASP A 218 0.32 -15.26 -7.24
C ASP A 218 -0.03 -13.90 -7.83
N PHE A 219 -0.51 -12.98 -6.97
CA PHE A 219 -0.74 -11.57 -7.27
C PHE A 219 -0.25 -10.71 -6.12
N LEU A 220 0.31 -9.54 -6.45
CA LEU A 220 0.69 -8.53 -5.46
C LEU A 220 0.40 -7.13 -5.99
N ALA A 221 -0.15 -6.25 -5.13
CA ALA A 221 -0.56 -4.92 -5.54
C ALA A 221 -0.03 -3.83 -4.60
N PHE A 222 0.42 -2.70 -5.17
CA PHE A 222 0.80 -1.51 -4.41
C PHE A 222 0.55 -0.21 -5.19
N SER A 223 0.63 0.93 -4.48
CA SER A 223 0.34 2.26 -5.02
C SER A 223 1.58 3.14 -5.02
N GLY A 224 1.86 3.81 -6.13
CA GLY A 224 2.99 4.74 -6.23
C GLY A 224 2.91 5.87 -5.20
N HIS A 225 1.72 6.43 -4.96
CA HIS A 225 1.56 7.58 -4.04
C HIS A 225 1.90 7.29 -2.58
N LYS A 226 2.04 6.04 -2.17
CA LYS A 226 2.45 5.65 -0.82
C LYS A 226 3.95 5.36 -0.72
N MET A 227 4.61 5.13 -1.86
CA MET A 227 6.04 4.87 -1.95
C MET A 227 6.79 6.02 -2.64
N LEU A 228 6.54 7.24 -2.22
CA LEU A 228 7.16 8.48 -2.71
C LEU A 228 6.80 8.86 -4.15
N GLY A 229 6.14 7.98 -4.88
CA GLY A 229 5.77 8.14 -6.29
C GLY A 229 4.51 8.99 -6.48
N PRO A 230 4.15 9.30 -7.72
CA PRO A 230 2.97 10.12 -8.05
C PRO A 230 1.64 9.48 -7.66
N MET A 231 0.61 10.30 -7.55
CA MET A 231 -0.78 9.84 -7.56
C MET A 231 -1.17 9.35 -8.96
N GLY A 232 -2.13 8.44 -9.04
CA GLY A 232 -2.64 7.97 -10.34
C GLY A 232 -1.76 6.94 -11.04
N ILE A 233 -0.77 6.38 -10.36
CA ILE A 233 0.02 5.23 -10.79
C ILE A 233 0.10 4.19 -9.68
N GLY A 234 -0.08 2.93 -10.02
CA GLY A 234 0.03 1.77 -9.15
C GLY A 234 0.49 0.57 -9.95
N VAL A 235 0.70 -0.53 -9.27
CA VAL A 235 1.24 -1.76 -9.84
C VAL A 235 0.38 -2.94 -9.43
N LEU A 236 0.12 -3.82 -10.39
CA LEU A 236 -0.24 -5.21 -10.16
C LEU A 236 0.89 -6.08 -10.68
N TYR A 237 1.47 -6.89 -9.81
CA TYR A 237 2.24 -8.07 -10.17
C TYR A 237 1.29 -9.27 -10.26
N GLY A 238 1.49 -10.12 -11.26
CA GLY A 238 0.82 -11.42 -11.34
C GLY A 238 1.72 -12.44 -12.03
N LYS A 239 1.67 -13.70 -11.57
CA LYS A 239 2.37 -14.79 -12.26
C LYS A 239 1.94 -14.85 -13.72
N LYS A 240 2.89 -14.95 -14.64
CA LYS A 240 2.65 -14.87 -16.08
C LYS A 240 1.55 -15.81 -16.57
N GLU A 241 1.57 -17.06 -16.13
CA GLU A 241 0.58 -18.08 -16.50
C GLU A 241 -0.85 -17.73 -16.07
N LEU A 242 -1.01 -17.05 -14.91
CA LEU A 242 -2.31 -16.58 -14.46
C LEU A 242 -2.78 -15.40 -15.31
N LEU A 243 -1.90 -14.43 -15.58
CA LEU A 243 -2.21 -13.28 -16.42
C LEU A 243 -2.56 -13.69 -17.86
N GLU A 244 -1.87 -14.69 -18.43
CA GLU A 244 -2.18 -15.21 -19.76
C GLU A 244 -3.59 -15.82 -19.81
N ALA A 245 -4.01 -16.54 -18.76
CA ALA A 245 -5.30 -17.19 -18.67
C ALA A 245 -6.46 -16.25 -18.38
N MET A 246 -6.20 -15.08 -17.75
CA MET A 246 -7.24 -14.12 -17.36
C MET A 246 -7.80 -13.37 -18.57
N PRO A 247 -9.13 -13.09 -18.63
CA PRO A 247 -9.65 -12.10 -19.57
C PRO A 247 -9.15 -10.68 -19.22
N PRO A 248 -9.13 -9.74 -20.18
CA PRO A 248 -8.77 -8.35 -19.88
C PRO A 248 -9.78 -7.70 -18.93
N PHE A 249 -9.30 -6.71 -18.16
CA PHE A 249 -10.15 -5.94 -17.25
C PHE A 249 -10.91 -4.83 -17.96
N LEU A 250 -10.20 -4.03 -18.76
CA LEU A 250 -10.76 -2.96 -19.58
C LEU A 250 -10.59 -3.32 -21.05
N SER A 251 -11.51 -2.82 -21.88
CA SER A 251 -11.45 -3.01 -23.32
C SER A 251 -11.37 -1.64 -24.02
N GLY A 252 -10.47 -1.53 -25.00
CA GLY A 252 -10.25 -0.27 -25.72
C GLY A 252 -9.07 -0.34 -26.67
N GLY A 253 -8.48 0.82 -26.96
CA GLY A 253 -7.23 0.90 -27.70
C GLY A 253 -6.06 0.37 -26.89
N GLU A 254 -4.93 0.12 -27.51
CA GLU A 254 -3.65 -0.39 -26.97
C GLU A 254 -3.66 -1.85 -26.54
N MET A 255 -4.73 -2.35 -25.89
CA MET A 255 -4.83 -3.69 -25.33
C MET A 255 -5.16 -4.80 -26.35
N ILE A 256 -5.18 -4.49 -27.62
CA ILE A 256 -5.50 -5.40 -28.75
C ILE A 256 -4.38 -5.40 -29.80
N SER A 257 -4.17 -6.57 -30.43
CA SER A 257 -3.31 -6.71 -31.62
C SER A 257 -4.14 -6.55 -32.91
N PHE A 258 -5.37 -7.05 -32.90
CA PHE A 258 -6.24 -7.00 -34.07
C PHE A 258 -7.72 -6.93 -33.64
N VAL A 259 -8.53 -6.20 -34.41
CA VAL A 259 -10.00 -6.13 -34.28
C VAL A 259 -10.65 -6.18 -35.64
N SER A 260 -11.65 -7.05 -35.80
CA SER A 260 -12.55 -7.13 -36.94
C SER A 260 -14.00 -6.94 -36.51
N ARG A 261 -14.95 -7.06 -37.42
CA ARG A 261 -16.37 -7.09 -37.09
C ARG A 261 -16.78 -8.34 -36.29
N ASP A 262 -16.06 -9.42 -36.49
CA ASP A 262 -16.43 -10.75 -35.98
C ASP A 262 -15.57 -11.24 -34.81
N GLY A 263 -14.53 -10.48 -34.42
CA GLY A 263 -13.65 -10.88 -33.31
C GLY A 263 -12.47 -9.94 -33.09
N GLN A 264 -11.73 -10.21 -32.04
CA GLN A 264 -10.52 -9.47 -31.65
C GLN A 264 -9.44 -10.43 -31.17
N GLU A 265 -8.20 -9.97 -31.29
CA GLU A 265 -7.02 -10.58 -30.67
C GLU A 265 -6.43 -9.58 -29.67
N TYR A 266 -6.13 -10.05 -28.45
CA TYR A 266 -5.55 -9.22 -27.41
C TYR A 266 -4.05 -9.02 -27.64
N ALA A 267 -3.53 -7.89 -27.21
CA ALA A 267 -2.11 -7.63 -27.15
C ALA A 267 -1.41 -8.64 -26.21
N PRO A 268 -0.11 -8.93 -26.41
CA PRO A 268 0.67 -9.69 -25.47
C PRO A 268 0.70 -9.04 -24.09
N LEU A 269 1.07 -9.79 -23.06
CA LEU A 269 1.35 -9.26 -21.73
C LEU A 269 2.52 -8.25 -21.78
N PRO A 270 2.46 -7.19 -21.01
CA PRO A 270 1.41 -6.81 -20.05
C PRO A 270 0.28 -5.97 -20.67
N HIS A 271 0.43 -5.52 -21.92
CA HIS A 271 -0.43 -4.54 -22.60
C HIS A 271 -1.89 -4.99 -22.72
N LYS A 272 -2.17 -6.29 -22.69
CA LYS A 272 -3.52 -6.87 -22.61
C LYS A 272 -4.37 -6.24 -21.48
N PHE A 273 -3.75 -5.75 -20.41
CA PHE A 273 -4.42 -5.17 -19.25
C PHE A 273 -4.34 -3.65 -19.17
N GLU A 274 -3.65 -2.99 -20.13
CA GLU A 274 -3.40 -1.55 -20.12
C GLU A 274 -4.13 -0.86 -21.27
N ALA A 275 -5.46 -0.77 -21.15
CA ALA A 275 -6.30 -0.18 -22.17
C ALA A 275 -6.29 1.36 -22.15
N GLY A 276 -6.22 1.97 -23.35
CA GLY A 276 -6.21 3.42 -23.53
C GLY A 276 -4.82 4.04 -23.39
N THR A 277 -4.73 5.37 -23.53
CA THR A 277 -3.46 6.08 -23.37
C THR A 277 -2.97 5.94 -21.93
N VAL A 278 -1.79 5.40 -21.76
CA VAL A 278 -1.19 5.06 -20.46
C VAL A 278 -0.63 6.29 -19.73
N ASN A 279 -0.47 6.19 -18.41
CA ASN A 279 0.10 7.25 -17.58
C ASN A 279 1.65 7.23 -17.61
N ALA A 280 2.25 7.61 -18.74
CA ALA A 280 3.71 7.59 -18.89
C ALA A 280 4.42 8.59 -17.97
N ALA A 281 3.85 9.77 -17.73
CA ALA A 281 4.41 10.74 -16.77
C ALA A 281 4.44 10.17 -15.34
N GLY A 282 3.34 9.56 -14.90
CA GLY A 282 3.30 8.89 -13.60
C GLY A 282 4.26 7.71 -13.50
N ALA A 283 4.47 6.96 -14.59
CA ALA A 283 5.46 5.88 -14.65
C ALA A 283 6.89 6.43 -14.51
N ALA A 284 7.23 7.54 -15.18
CA ALA A 284 8.51 8.23 -15.01
C ALA A 284 8.75 8.66 -13.55
N GLY A 285 7.73 9.24 -12.91
CA GLY A 285 7.79 9.59 -11.49
C GLY A 285 7.92 8.39 -10.55
N LEU A 286 7.25 7.27 -10.86
CA LEU A 286 7.39 6.02 -10.10
C LEU A 286 8.80 5.43 -10.24
N HIS A 287 9.37 5.47 -11.44
CA HIS A 287 10.77 5.06 -11.67
C HIS A 287 11.72 5.88 -10.79
N ALA A 288 11.62 7.21 -10.83
CA ALA A 288 12.45 8.08 -10.00
C ALA A 288 12.27 7.82 -8.49
N ALA A 289 11.05 7.47 -8.04
CA ALA A 289 10.79 7.08 -6.65
C ALA A 289 11.51 5.77 -6.28
N ILE A 290 11.49 4.77 -7.16
CA ILE A 290 12.20 3.50 -6.97
C ILE A 290 13.72 3.73 -6.90
N GLU A 291 14.28 4.53 -7.80
CA GLU A 291 15.71 4.87 -7.76
C GLU A 291 16.09 5.59 -6.46
N TYR A 292 15.26 6.53 -6.00
CA TYR A 292 15.48 7.24 -4.75
C TYR A 292 15.45 6.29 -3.55
N ILE A 293 14.45 5.38 -3.45
CA ILE A 293 14.39 4.36 -2.40
C ILE A 293 15.63 3.46 -2.44
N ASN A 294 16.01 2.98 -3.62
CA ASN A 294 17.19 2.13 -3.79
C ASN A 294 18.49 2.84 -3.41
N SER A 295 18.59 4.14 -3.63
CA SER A 295 19.77 4.93 -3.25
C SER A 295 19.96 5.05 -1.73
N ILE A 296 18.87 4.97 -0.96
CA ILE A 296 18.89 4.95 0.50
C ILE A 296 19.08 3.53 1.00
N GLY A 297 18.35 2.58 0.44
CA GLY A 297 18.31 1.17 0.82
C GLY A 297 17.33 0.87 1.96
N PHE A 298 16.64 -0.25 1.84
CA PHE A 298 15.62 -0.65 2.82
C PHE A 298 16.17 -0.88 4.23
N GLU A 299 17.43 -1.34 4.36
CA GLU A 299 18.05 -1.48 5.69
C GLU A 299 18.08 -0.16 6.48
N VAL A 300 18.36 0.96 5.79
CA VAL A 300 18.36 2.30 6.39
C VAL A 300 16.93 2.78 6.65
N ILE A 301 16.03 2.59 5.69
CA ILE A 301 14.62 2.98 5.81
C ILE A 301 13.99 2.27 7.02
N GLU A 302 14.07 0.94 7.08
CA GLU A 302 13.48 0.14 8.16
C GLU A 302 14.08 0.50 9.53
N ALA A 303 15.39 0.67 9.61
CA ALA A 303 16.06 1.02 10.86
C ALA A 303 15.62 2.41 11.37
N ARG A 304 15.50 3.40 10.48
CA ARG A 304 15.02 4.75 10.86
C ARG A 304 13.56 4.73 11.31
N GLU A 305 12.71 4.07 10.57
CA GLU A 305 11.28 3.98 10.90
C GLU A 305 11.07 3.21 12.21
N ALA A 306 11.82 2.16 12.46
CA ALA A 306 11.80 1.45 13.73
C ALA A 306 12.22 2.35 14.90
N ALA A 307 13.31 3.12 14.74
CA ALA A 307 13.77 4.06 15.77
C ALA A 307 12.76 5.19 16.04
N LEU A 308 12.17 5.78 14.99
CA LEU A 308 11.13 6.80 15.12
C LEU A 308 9.85 6.23 15.77
N THR A 309 9.44 5.02 15.35
CA THR A 309 8.28 4.33 15.92
C THR A 309 8.48 4.06 17.40
N LYS A 310 9.67 3.58 17.78
CA LYS A 310 10.01 3.34 19.18
C LYS A 310 9.98 4.63 20.00
N LEU A 311 10.56 5.71 19.49
CA LEU A 311 10.57 7.02 20.14
C LEU A 311 9.14 7.52 20.40
N ALA A 312 8.27 7.45 19.39
CA ALA A 312 6.87 7.86 19.50
C ALA A 312 6.08 6.95 20.45
N PHE A 313 6.18 5.63 20.29
CA PHE A 313 5.48 4.63 21.08
C PHE A 313 5.80 4.74 22.57
N ASP A 314 7.08 4.76 22.92
CA ASP A 314 7.55 4.84 24.32
C ASP A 314 7.11 6.16 25.00
N ALA A 315 7.00 7.25 24.23
CA ALA A 315 6.53 8.52 24.73
C ALA A 315 5.00 8.54 24.88
N MET A 316 4.25 8.04 23.91
CA MET A 316 2.79 7.96 23.95
C MET A 316 2.28 7.14 25.13
N GLN A 317 2.94 6.01 25.46
CA GLN A 317 2.58 5.17 26.61
C GLN A 317 2.63 5.90 27.96
N LYS A 318 3.39 7.00 28.05
CA LYS A 318 3.53 7.79 29.28
C LYS A 318 2.49 8.90 29.42
N ILE A 319 1.70 9.15 28.37
CA ILE A 319 0.68 10.18 28.37
C ILE A 319 -0.62 9.62 28.96
N PRO A 320 -1.11 10.15 30.09
CA PRO A 320 -2.37 9.65 30.71
C PRO A 320 -3.54 9.78 29.74
N GLY A 321 -4.35 8.71 29.65
CA GLY A 321 -5.54 8.66 28.82
C GLY A 321 -5.29 8.49 27.32
N VAL A 322 -4.04 8.29 26.89
CA VAL A 322 -3.70 7.88 25.52
C VAL A 322 -3.62 6.36 25.47
N HIS A 323 -4.36 5.75 24.55
CA HIS A 323 -4.39 4.31 24.34
C HIS A 323 -4.00 3.97 22.91
N ILE A 324 -2.83 3.31 22.73
CA ILE A 324 -2.38 2.78 21.45
C ILE A 324 -3.15 1.49 21.17
N ILE A 325 -3.67 1.36 19.95
CA ILE A 325 -4.44 0.20 19.49
C ILE A 325 -3.51 -0.79 18.80
N GLY A 326 -3.64 -2.08 19.12
CA GLY A 326 -2.87 -3.15 18.50
C GLY A 326 -1.77 -3.71 19.39
N GLY A 327 -0.56 -3.86 18.85
CA GLY A 327 0.60 -4.47 19.51
C GLY A 327 1.01 -3.77 20.81
N LYS A 328 1.67 -4.50 21.68
CA LYS A 328 2.09 -4.01 23.00
C LYS A 328 3.52 -3.46 23.01
N THR A 329 4.26 -3.65 21.96
CA THR A 329 5.65 -3.17 21.80
C THR A 329 5.78 -2.36 20.50
N ALA A 330 6.79 -1.49 20.43
CA ALA A 330 7.03 -0.66 19.25
C ALA A 330 7.35 -1.50 18.00
N GLU A 331 8.01 -2.65 18.18
CA GLU A 331 8.43 -3.56 17.10
C GLU A 331 7.23 -4.20 16.38
N GLU A 332 6.07 -4.25 17.03
CA GLU A 332 4.83 -4.77 16.47
C GLU A 332 4.09 -3.74 15.58
N HIS A 333 4.63 -2.52 15.47
CA HIS A 333 4.09 -1.43 14.68
C HIS A 333 5.09 -1.00 13.58
N LYS A 334 4.75 -1.20 12.32
CA LYS A 334 5.56 -0.77 11.16
C LYS A 334 5.28 0.69 10.82
N GLY A 335 5.80 1.63 11.63
CA GLY A 335 5.61 3.06 11.41
C GLY A 335 4.20 3.61 11.64
N ILE A 336 3.21 2.78 11.99
CA ILE A 336 1.80 3.18 12.11
C ILE A 336 1.34 3.03 13.55
N LEU A 337 0.97 4.14 14.17
CA LEU A 337 0.46 4.21 15.54
C LEU A 337 -0.97 4.74 15.54
N THR A 338 -1.92 3.83 15.68
CA THR A 338 -3.35 4.16 15.82
C THR A 338 -3.69 4.25 17.30
N PHE A 339 -4.42 5.30 17.68
CA PHE A 339 -4.67 5.57 19.09
C PHE A 339 -6.00 6.28 19.34
N THR A 340 -6.43 6.25 20.59
CA THR A 340 -7.52 7.07 21.14
C THR A 340 -7.01 7.92 22.30
N VAL A 341 -7.72 9.00 22.61
CA VAL A 341 -7.51 9.82 23.80
C VAL A 341 -8.82 9.80 24.59
N GLU A 342 -8.75 9.42 25.85
CA GLU A 342 -9.91 9.24 26.71
C GLU A 342 -10.76 10.53 26.81
N GLY A 343 -12.04 10.40 26.47
CA GLY A 343 -12.99 11.52 26.47
C GLY A 343 -12.93 12.43 25.24
N VAL A 344 -11.96 12.27 24.34
CA VAL A 344 -11.75 13.18 23.20
C VAL A 344 -12.10 12.49 21.88
N HIS A 345 -12.93 13.15 21.07
CA HIS A 345 -13.27 12.62 19.75
C HIS A 345 -12.07 12.68 18.80
N PRO A 346 -11.82 11.69 17.94
CA PRO A 346 -10.64 11.65 17.05
C PRO A 346 -10.52 12.85 16.11
N HIS A 347 -11.62 13.46 15.67
CA HIS A 347 -11.56 14.69 14.86
C HIS A 347 -11.05 15.89 15.66
N ASP A 348 -11.40 15.99 16.94
CA ASP A 348 -10.89 17.06 17.82
C ASP A 348 -9.39 16.84 18.10
N ILE A 349 -8.95 15.56 18.25
CA ILE A 349 -7.53 15.21 18.36
C ILE A 349 -6.79 15.73 17.12
N ALA A 350 -7.28 15.39 15.92
CA ALA A 350 -6.64 15.80 14.67
C ALA A 350 -6.63 17.34 14.49
N ALA A 351 -7.72 18.01 14.84
CA ALA A 351 -7.82 19.47 14.75
C ALA A 351 -6.85 20.20 15.70
N ILE A 352 -6.69 19.69 16.93
CA ILE A 352 -5.75 20.26 17.91
C ILE A 352 -4.30 20.05 17.45
N LEU A 353 -3.98 18.84 16.97
CA LEU A 353 -2.66 18.52 16.45
C LEU A 353 -2.31 19.38 15.22
N ASP A 354 -3.26 19.56 14.30
CA ASP A 354 -3.08 20.40 13.11
C ASP A 354 -2.82 21.85 13.46
N ALA A 355 -3.53 22.40 14.45
CA ALA A 355 -3.29 23.76 14.96
C ALA A 355 -1.87 23.95 15.51
N ASP A 356 -1.24 22.87 15.99
CA ASP A 356 0.15 22.84 16.45
C ASP A 356 1.13 22.42 15.34
N GLY A 357 0.65 22.30 14.09
CA GLY A 357 1.46 21.92 12.92
C GLY A 357 1.83 20.43 12.87
N VAL A 358 0.99 19.56 13.41
CA VAL A 358 1.16 18.11 13.36
C VAL A 358 0.00 17.48 12.58
N ASN A 359 0.28 16.90 11.42
CA ASN A 359 -0.74 16.33 10.56
C ASN A 359 -0.91 14.83 10.82
N VAL A 360 -2.07 14.43 11.32
CA VAL A 360 -2.47 13.03 11.53
C VAL A 360 -3.82 12.77 10.88
N ARG A 361 -4.17 11.51 10.71
CA ARG A 361 -5.49 11.12 10.20
C ARG A 361 -6.44 10.77 11.34
N ALA A 362 -7.72 11.13 11.20
CA ALA A 362 -8.79 10.71 12.09
C ALA A 362 -9.91 10.00 11.30
N GLY A 363 -10.55 9.01 11.92
CA GLY A 363 -11.71 8.31 11.37
C GLY A 363 -11.56 6.77 11.39
N ASN A 364 -12.18 6.12 10.41
CA ASN A 364 -12.23 4.64 10.33
C ASN A 364 -11.12 4.04 9.45
N HIS A 365 -10.23 4.85 8.88
CA HIS A 365 -9.07 4.45 8.07
C HIS A 365 -9.40 3.44 6.95
N CYS A 366 -10.63 3.44 6.41
CA CYS A 366 -11.14 2.47 5.44
C CYS A 366 -11.03 1.01 5.92
N ALA A 367 -11.20 0.76 7.23
CA ALA A 367 -11.15 -0.56 7.85
C ALA A 367 -12.18 -0.67 9.00
N GLN A 368 -13.42 -0.22 8.76
CA GLN A 368 -14.50 -0.24 9.76
C GLN A 368 -14.70 -1.60 10.40
N PRO A 369 -14.72 -2.74 9.67
CA PRO A 369 -14.90 -4.05 10.30
C PRO A 369 -13.84 -4.38 11.37
N LEU A 370 -12.59 -3.96 11.16
CA LEU A 370 -11.53 -4.11 12.16
C LEU A 370 -11.81 -3.29 13.42
N LEU A 371 -12.17 -2.00 13.25
CA LEU A 371 -12.42 -1.11 14.38
C LEU A 371 -13.65 -1.56 15.18
N ASP A 372 -14.69 -2.05 14.52
CA ASP A 372 -15.86 -2.64 15.14
C ASP A 372 -15.50 -3.91 15.93
N HIS A 373 -14.66 -4.79 15.34
CA HIS A 373 -14.16 -6.01 15.99
C HIS A 373 -13.34 -5.69 17.26
N LEU A 374 -12.50 -4.65 17.20
CA LEU A 374 -11.71 -4.18 18.35
C LEU A 374 -12.49 -3.30 19.32
N CYS A 375 -13.77 -3.03 19.06
CA CYS A 375 -14.66 -2.19 19.88
C CYS A 375 -14.08 -0.77 20.13
N THR A 376 -13.37 -0.18 19.18
CA THR A 376 -12.71 1.12 19.37
C THR A 376 -13.46 2.29 18.75
N GLY A 377 -14.32 2.03 17.74
CA GLY A 377 -14.93 3.07 16.93
C GLY A 377 -13.89 3.85 16.11
N ALA A 378 -14.18 5.12 15.79
CA ALA A 378 -13.21 5.98 15.11
C ALA A 378 -11.97 6.24 15.97
N THR A 379 -10.81 6.39 15.33
CA THR A 379 -9.51 6.56 15.98
C THR A 379 -8.68 7.67 15.31
N ALA A 380 -7.63 8.13 15.96
CA ALA A 380 -6.57 8.92 15.34
C ALA A 380 -5.42 8.00 14.96
N ARG A 381 -4.68 8.33 13.89
CA ARG A 381 -3.55 7.55 13.40
C ARG A 381 -2.40 8.45 13.00
N ALA A 382 -1.27 8.28 13.65
CA ALA A 382 0.02 8.83 13.23
C ALA A 382 0.77 7.76 12.44
N SER A 383 1.28 8.10 11.27
CA SER A 383 2.10 7.20 10.46
C SER A 383 3.39 7.89 10.04
N LEU A 384 4.49 7.28 10.40
CA LEU A 384 5.85 7.74 10.23
C LEU A 384 6.43 7.21 8.90
N ALA A 385 7.36 7.96 8.34
CA ALA A 385 8.21 7.52 7.23
C ALA A 385 9.66 7.89 7.54
N PHE A 386 10.60 7.26 6.86
CA PHE A 386 12.03 7.43 7.11
C PHE A 386 12.52 8.90 7.07
N TYR A 387 11.86 9.77 6.32
CA TYR A 387 12.21 11.19 6.22
C TYR A 387 11.70 12.04 7.40
N ASN A 388 10.83 11.49 8.26
CA ASN A 388 10.49 12.17 9.50
C ASN A 388 11.72 12.27 10.42
N SER A 389 11.69 13.25 11.32
CA SER A 389 12.75 13.52 12.28
C SER A 389 12.32 13.24 13.72
N ALA A 390 13.29 13.14 14.63
CA ALA A 390 13.01 13.08 16.06
C ALA A 390 12.24 14.34 16.54
N THR A 391 12.52 15.51 15.95
CA THR A 391 11.80 16.75 16.24
C THR A 391 10.32 16.70 15.83
N ASP A 392 9.98 15.99 14.71
CA ASP A 392 8.58 15.77 14.34
C ASP A 392 7.86 14.95 15.42
N VAL A 393 8.52 13.90 15.92
CA VAL A 393 7.99 13.07 17.02
C VAL A 393 7.85 13.89 18.30
N GLU A 394 8.87 14.67 18.68
CA GLU A 394 8.80 15.55 19.86
C GLU A 394 7.64 16.55 19.76
N ARG A 395 7.46 17.19 18.60
CA ARG A 395 6.33 18.10 18.34
C ARG A 395 4.99 17.40 18.50
N PHE A 396 4.86 16.22 17.93
CA PHE A 396 3.66 15.36 18.06
C PHE A 396 3.37 15.03 19.53
N ILE A 397 4.35 14.55 20.29
CA ILE A 397 4.19 14.17 21.69
C ILE A 397 3.86 15.37 22.57
N ASN A 398 4.52 16.51 22.35
CA ASN A 398 4.24 17.74 23.10
C ASN A 398 2.79 18.21 22.90
N SER A 399 2.30 18.22 21.66
CA SER A 399 0.92 18.58 21.38
C SER A 399 -0.07 17.54 21.94
N LEU A 400 0.18 16.25 21.71
CA LEU A 400 -0.68 15.16 22.17
C LEU A 400 -0.85 15.18 23.70
N SER A 401 0.20 15.47 24.44
CA SER A 401 0.19 15.53 25.90
C SER A 401 -0.74 16.60 26.50
N THR A 402 -1.09 17.62 25.71
CA THR A 402 -1.93 18.74 26.17
C THR A 402 -3.41 18.61 25.77
N ILE A 403 -3.76 17.63 24.94
CA ILE A 403 -5.11 17.52 24.33
C ILE A 403 -6.19 17.43 25.40
N ARG A 404 -6.04 16.57 26.40
CA ARG A 404 -7.05 16.40 27.47
C ARG A 404 -7.24 17.70 28.28
N GLU A 405 -6.16 18.39 28.61
CA GLU A 405 -6.22 19.67 29.33
C GLU A 405 -6.94 20.74 28.50
N ARG A 406 -6.61 20.87 27.20
CA ARG A 406 -7.28 21.79 26.26
C ARG A 406 -8.77 21.50 26.10
N MET A 407 -9.17 20.24 26.22
CA MET A 407 -10.57 19.82 26.15
C MET A 407 -11.30 19.88 27.50
N GLY A 408 -10.62 20.31 28.58
CA GLY A 408 -11.21 20.48 29.90
C GLY A 408 -11.34 19.18 30.72
N TYR A 409 -10.67 18.10 30.33
CA TYR A 409 -10.73 16.82 31.05
C TYR A 409 -9.67 16.67 32.15
N GLY A 410 -8.88 17.72 32.44
CA GLY A 410 -7.79 17.66 33.40
C GLY A 410 -6.55 16.93 32.84
N ARG A 411 -5.46 16.98 33.62
CA ARG A 411 -4.20 16.28 33.28
C ARG A 411 -4.31 14.79 33.44
#